data_e75b50e19564d51e89f002e8030552d1
#
_entry.id   e75b50e19564d51e89f002e8030552d1
#
_cell.length_a   1.000
_cell.length_b   1.000
_cell.length_c   1.000
_cell.angle_alpha   90.00
_cell.angle_beta   90.00
_cell.angle_gamma   90.00
#
_symmetry.space_group_name_H-M   'P 1'
#
loop_
_entity.id
_entity.type
_entity.pdbx_description
1 polymer ?
#
loop_
_entity_poly.entity_id
_entity_poly.type
_entity_poly.pdbx_seq_one_letter_code
_entity_poly.pdbx_strand_id
1 'polypeptide(L)'
;MSETKTFSAIPMRTWRWLGVKEGLMPENITDTIKKKQILVEAGQQDQVILTNRESAQYEVQVHIADGGELHLVNVQLVSAAEPCTGRVKVYLGKGARFSYTAVEAGASHVAAELTVDMAGDDSVSDIWALYFGDGSRKVDMNYVIRQGGKRTDANMQVRGALLGSSEKIFRGTLDFLEGTKGSVGRENEEVVLLSPAVRNRSVPIMLSHEGDVDGHHAVSVGKMDEEKLFYLM
;
A
#
# COMPACT_ATOMS: atom_id res chain seq x y z
N MET A 1 4.32 29.46 9.47
CA MET A 1 3.63 28.25 8.96
C MET A 1 4.72 27.32 8.49
N SER A 2 4.95 26.17 9.12
CA SER A 2 5.91 25.20 8.60
C SER A 2 5.39 24.67 7.28
N GLU A 3 6.22 24.66 6.24
CA GLU A 3 5.87 24.01 4.97
C GLU A 3 5.58 22.53 5.24
N THR A 4 4.36 22.10 4.97
CA THR A 4 3.98 20.70 5.11
C THR A 4 4.71 19.91 4.02
N LYS A 5 5.63 19.02 4.39
CA LYS A 5 6.41 18.23 3.44
C LYS A 5 5.54 17.13 2.80
N THR A 6 5.65 16.97 1.51
CA THR A 6 5.05 15.84 0.78
C THR A 6 5.82 14.56 1.11
N PHE A 7 5.10 13.51 1.52
CA PHE A 7 5.65 12.17 1.74
C PHE A 7 5.60 11.33 0.46
N SER A 8 4.44 11.31 -0.20
CA SER A 8 4.21 10.60 -1.46
C SER A 8 3.29 11.37 -2.37
N ALA A 9 3.29 11.08 -3.66
CA ALA A 9 2.38 11.69 -4.62
C ALA A 9 2.05 10.72 -5.74
N ILE A 10 0.81 10.80 -6.26
CA ILE A 10 0.45 10.08 -7.48
C ILE A 10 1.01 10.78 -8.72
N PRO A 11 1.37 10.02 -9.78
CA PRO A 11 2.08 10.57 -10.93
C PRO A 11 1.21 11.47 -11.83
N MET A 12 -0.10 11.34 -11.77
CA MET A 12 -1.02 12.07 -12.62
C MET A 12 -1.64 13.31 -11.93
N ARG A 13 -2.14 14.23 -12.72
CA ARG A 13 -2.93 15.36 -12.22
C ARG A 13 -4.31 14.85 -11.81
N THR A 14 -4.73 15.23 -10.59
CA THR A 14 -6.11 15.01 -10.11
C THR A 14 -6.83 16.34 -9.95
N TRP A 15 -8.14 16.29 -9.75
CA TRP A 15 -8.89 17.47 -9.39
C TRP A 15 -8.40 18.03 -8.06
N ARG A 16 -7.87 19.24 -8.10
CA ARG A 16 -7.23 19.90 -6.95
C ARG A 16 -8.14 19.96 -5.71
N TRP A 17 -9.44 20.10 -5.92
CA TRP A 17 -10.43 20.19 -4.85
C TRP A 17 -10.67 18.88 -4.10
N LEU A 18 -10.31 17.72 -4.66
CA LEU A 18 -10.38 16.43 -3.97
C LEU A 18 -9.29 16.26 -2.90
N GLY A 19 -8.16 17.00 -3.01
CA GLY A 19 -7.06 16.90 -2.05
C GLY A 19 -6.44 15.53 -1.96
N VAL A 20 -6.41 14.75 -3.06
CA VAL A 20 -5.97 13.35 -3.05
C VAL A 20 -4.61 13.12 -3.68
N LYS A 21 -4.04 14.14 -4.32
CA LYS A 21 -2.80 14.01 -5.10
C LYS A 21 -1.59 13.65 -4.24
N GLU A 22 -1.48 14.25 -3.08
CA GLU A 22 -0.30 14.17 -2.23
C GLU A 22 -0.65 13.52 -0.90
N GLY A 23 0.19 12.59 -0.46
CA GLY A 23 0.28 12.14 0.92
C GLY A 23 1.27 13.04 1.66
N LEU A 24 0.87 13.57 2.79
CA LEU A 24 1.67 14.50 3.56
C LEU A 24 2.45 13.78 4.64
N MET A 25 3.65 14.31 4.96
CA MET A 25 4.36 13.87 6.16
C MET A 25 3.47 14.13 7.38
N PRO A 26 3.32 13.15 8.28
CA PRO A 26 2.63 13.37 9.55
C PRO A 26 3.25 14.51 10.35
N GLU A 27 2.42 15.33 10.98
CA GLU A 27 2.90 16.32 11.94
C GLU A 27 3.60 15.65 13.12
N ASN A 28 4.63 16.28 13.64
CA ASN A 28 5.42 15.80 14.79
C ASN A 28 6.09 14.43 14.57
N ILE A 29 6.30 14.01 13.34
CA ILE A 29 7.12 12.82 13.07
C ILE A 29 8.56 13.06 13.51
N THR A 30 9.16 12.08 14.15
CA THR A 30 10.57 12.13 14.54
C THR A 30 11.49 12.11 13.31
N ASP A 31 12.68 12.71 13.45
CA ASP A 31 13.73 12.62 12.44
C ASP A 31 14.47 11.26 12.44
N THR A 32 14.10 10.36 13.34
CA THR A 32 14.69 9.02 13.43
C THR A 32 14.31 8.19 12.21
N ILE A 33 15.29 7.83 11.39
CA ILE A 33 15.12 6.99 10.22
C ILE A 33 15.67 5.58 10.53
N LYS A 34 14.82 4.56 10.37
CA LYS A 34 15.18 3.14 10.51
C LYS A 34 15.23 2.51 9.14
N LYS A 35 16.42 2.14 8.67
CA LYS A 35 16.63 1.56 7.34
C LYS A 35 16.87 0.07 7.43
N LYS A 36 16.29 -0.67 6.47
CA LYS A 36 16.57 -2.09 6.26
C LYS A 36 16.72 -2.39 4.78
N GLN A 37 17.72 -3.20 4.48
CA GLN A 37 17.91 -3.78 3.14
C GLN A 37 17.70 -5.29 3.22
N ILE A 38 16.97 -5.83 2.24
CA ILE A 38 16.69 -7.26 2.10
C ILE A 38 17.13 -7.65 0.69
N LEU A 39 18.00 -8.64 0.60
CA LEU A 39 18.51 -9.18 -0.65
C LEU A 39 18.15 -10.66 -0.69
N VAL A 40 17.47 -11.08 -1.74
CA VAL A 40 17.16 -12.49 -1.99
C VAL A 40 17.90 -12.90 -3.26
N GLU A 41 18.81 -13.85 -3.12
CA GLU A 41 19.64 -14.34 -4.23
C GLU A 41 18.81 -15.17 -5.21
N ALA A 42 19.37 -15.40 -6.41
CA ALA A 42 18.67 -16.13 -7.46
C ALA A 42 18.23 -17.53 -7.01
N GLY A 43 16.95 -17.85 -7.20
CA GLY A 43 16.34 -19.13 -6.82
C GLY A 43 16.23 -19.38 -5.32
N GLN A 44 16.54 -18.42 -4.47
CA GLN A 44 16.40 -18.52 -3.01
C GLN A 44 15.00 -18.12 -2.56
N GLN A 45 14.57 -18.68 -1.42
CA GLN A 45 13.33 -18.30 -0.75
C GLN A 45 13.62 -17.76 0.63
N ASP A 46 12.95 -16.67 1.01
CA ASP A 46 13.09 -16.06 2.32
C ASP A 46 11.74 -15.55 2.86
N GLN A 47 11.67 -15.44 4.19
CA GLN A 47 10.54 -14.85 4.90
C GLN A 47 11.04 -13.86 5.94
N VAL A 48 10.53 -12.64 5.89
CA VAL A 48 10.93 -11.57 6.80
C VAL A 48 9.70 -10.98 7.47
N ILE A 49 9.74 -10.85 8.80
CA ILE A 49 8.70 -10.20 9.59
C ILE A 49 9.29 -8.93 10.21
N LEU A 50 8.66 -7.81 9.94
CA LEU A 50 8.97 -6.51 10.52
C LEU A 50 7.83 -6.09 11.43
N THR A 51 8.16 -5.68 12.67
CA THR A 51 7.18 -5.15 13.60
C THR A 51 7.64 -3.77 14.07
N ASN A 52 6.87 -2.75 13.71
CA ASN A 52 7.15 -1.34 13.99
C ASN A 52 6.32 -0.90 15.20
N ARG A 53 6.95 -0.62 16.35
CA ARG A 53 6.28 -0.25 17.61
C ARG A 53 6.66 1.13 18.10
N GLU A 54 7.64 1.77 17.49
CA GLU A 54 8.16 3.07 17.88
C GLU A 54 7.87 4.10 16.80
N SER A 55 7.61 5.35 17.18
CA SER A 55 7.52 6.46 16.24
C SER A 55 8.85 6.64 15.51
N ALA A 56 8.84 6.43 14.21
CA ALA A 56 10.02 6.54 13.34
C ALA A 56 9.60 6.65 11.86
N GLN A 57 10.58 7.00 11.03
CA GLN A 57 10.49 6.89 9.59
C GLN A 57 11.14 5.57 9.16
N TYR A 58 10.35 4.59 8.76
CA TYR A 58 10.85 3.27 8.33
C TYR A 58 11.07 3.26 6.82
N GLU A 59 12.27 2.84 6.41
CA GLU A 59 12.65 2.68 4.99
C GLU A 59 13.16 1.26 4.76
N VAL A 60 12.48 0.52 3.90
CA VAL A 60 12.84 -0.85 3.53
C VAL A 60 13.10 -0.91 2.04
N GLN A 61 14.27 -1.40 1.66
CA GLN A 61 14.63 -1.66 0.27
C GLN A 61 14.82 -3.15 0.06
N VAL A 62 14.15 -3.70 -0.95
CA VAL A 62 14.12 -5.12 -1.26
C VAL A 62 14.60 -5.34 -2.69
N HIS A 63 15.52 -6.27 -2.88
CA HIS A 63 15.92 -6.75 -4.19
C HIS A 63 15.77 -8.27 -4.23
N ILE A 64 14.97 -8.76 -5.16
CA ILE A 64 14.75 -10.18 -5.39
C ILE A 64 15.33 -10.52 -6.77
N ALA A 65 16.40 -11.31 -6.79
CA ALA A 65 17.06 -11.74 -8.00
C ALA A 65 16.21 -12.76 -8.77
N ASP A 66 16.68 -13.16 -9.96
CA ASP A 66 15.94 -14.05 -10.85
C ASP A 66 15.50 -15.35 -10.18
N GLY A 67 14.22 -15.65 -10.26
CA GLY A 67 13.60 -16.83 -9.63
C GLY A 67 13.62 -16.83 -8.09
N GLY A 68 14.06 -15.75 -7.46
CA GLY A 68 14.01 -15.60 -6.00
C GLY A 68 12.58 -15.37 -5.50
N GLU A 69 12.31 -15.72 -4.25
CA GLU A 69 10.99 -15.57 -3.62
C GLU A 69 11.11 -14.94 -2.22
N LEU A 70 10.30 -13.93 -1.93
CA LEU A 70 10.21 -13.30 -0.62
C LEU A 70 8.78 -13.19 -0.15
N HIS A 71 8.52 -13.61 1.09
CA HIS A 71 7.34 -13.21 1.83
C HIS A 71 7.72 -12.18 2.90
N LEU A 72 7.31 -10.92 2.72
CA LEU A 72 7.54 -9.83 3.65
C LEU A 72 6.25 -9.52 4.41
N VAL A 73 6.27 -9.68 5.73
CA VAL A 73 5.19 -9.24 6.62
C VAL A 73 5.63 -7.97 7.34
N ASN A 74 4.87 -6.89 7.21
CA ASN A 74 5.16 -5.60 7.83
C ASN A 74 3.98 -5.17 8.72
N VAL A 75 4.18 -5.19 10.02
CA VAL A 75 3.15 -4.90 11.02
C VAL A 75 3.48 -3.60 11.74
N GLN A 76 2.63 -2.59 11.57
CA GLN A 76 2.74 -1.31 12.24
C GLN A 76 1.79 -1.26 13.43
N LEU A 77 2.37 -1.13 14.65
CA LEU A 77 1.68 -1.11 15.94
C LEU A 77 2.21 0.04 16.81
N VAL A 78 2.57 1.15 16.20
CA VAL A 78 3.02 2.36 16.93
C VAL A 78 1.87 2.88 17.80
N SER A 79 2.19 3.48 18.94
CA SER A 79 1.20 4.08 19.85
C SER A 79 0.21 4.98 19.11
N ALA A 80 -1.06 4.93 19.48
CA ALA A 80 -2.11 5.79 18.94
C ALA A 80 -1.88 7.29 19.17
N ALA A 81 -0.97 7.68 20.05
CA ALA A 81 -0.60 9.06 20.32
C ALA A 81 0.54 9.58 19.41
N GLU A 82 1.22 8.70 18.68
CA GLU A 82 2.43 9.02 17.91
C GLU A 82 2.25 8.78 16.42
N PRO A 83 2.87 9.60 15.55
CA PRO A 83 2.86 9.37 14.12
C PRO A 83 3.92 8.34 13.70
N CYS A 84 3.76 7.81 12.47
CA CYS A 84 4.70 6.88 11.86
C CYS A 84 4.70 7.04 10.33
N THR A 85 5.85 6.81 9.69
CA THR A 85 5.90 6.63 8.23
C THR A 85 6.58 5.32 7.88
N GLY A 86 6.13 4.71 6.77
CA GLY A 86 6.72 3.50 6.22
C GLY A 86 6.89 3.59 4.72
N ARG A 87 8.11 3.39 4.21
CA ARG A 87 8.39 3.31 2.78
C ARG A 87 9.04 1.98 2.46
N VAL A 88 8.42 1.23 1.55
CA VAL A 88 8.94 -0.05 1.05
C VAL A 88 9.14 0.07 -0.46
N LYS A 89 10.36 -0.22 -0.92
CA LYS A 89 10.69 -0.28 -2.35
C LYS A 89 11.20 -1.67 -2.70
N VAL A 90 10.62 -2.26 -3.74
CA VAL A 90 10.88 -3.65 -4.14
C VAL A 90 11.25 -3.69 -5.61
N TYR A 91 12.28 -4.46 -5.94
CA TYR A 91 12.75 -4.68 -7.31
C TYR A 91 12.73 -6.19 -7.59
N LEU A 92 12.03 -6.58 -8.66
CA LEU A 92 11.86 -7.98 -9.03
C LEU A 92 12.62 -8.32 -10.32
N GLY A 93 13.49 -9.32 -10.23
CA GLY A 93 14.15 -9.96 -11.37
C GLY A 93 13.18 -10.89 -12.13
N LYS A 94 13.72 -11.56 -13.15
CA LYS A 94 12.96 -12.50 -13.99
C LYS A 94 12.41 -13.67 -13.17
N GLY A 95 11.12 -13.95 -13.28
CA GLY A 95 10.45 -15.04 -12.55
C GLY A 95 10.48 -14.90 -11.03
N ALA A 96 10.91 -13.74 -10.51
CA ALA A 96 10.90 -13.47 -9.07
C ALA A 96 9.49 -13.37 -8.52
N ARG A 97 9.30 -13.77 -7.25
CA ARG A 97 8.01 -13.75 -6.56
C ARG A 97 8.10 -12.91 -5.28
N PHE A 98 7.15 -12.01 -5.13
CA PHE A 98 7.04 -11.17 -3.95
C PHE A 98 5.64 -11.25 -3.36
N SER A 99 5.54 -11.73 -2.13
CA SER A 99 4.33 -11.67 -1.32
C SER A 99 4.52 -10.64 -0.20
N TYR A 100 3.60 -9.72 -0.08
CA TYR A 100 3.62 -8.67 0.93
C TYR A 100 2.34 -8.67 1.75
N THR A 101 2.49 -8.74 3.07
CA THR A 101 1.38 -8.57 4.00
C THR A 101 1.65 -7.35 4.87
N ALA A 102 0.87 -6.29 4.69
CA ALA A 102 0.92 -5.10 5.52
C ALA A 102 -0.23 -5.08 6.53
N VAL A 103 0.06 -4.64 7.76
CA VAL A 103 -0.95 -4.37 8.78
C VAL A 103 -0.71 -2.99 9.36
N GLU A 104 -1.64 -2.06 9.13
CA GLU A 104 -1.62 -0.68 9.63
C GLU A 104 -2.68 -0.52 10.74
N ALA A 105 -2.29 -0.84 11.98
CA ALA A 105 -3.22 -0.86 13.12
C ALA A 105 -2.81 0.06 14.28
N GLY A 106 -1.72 0.79 14.14
CA GLY A 106 -1.21 1.74 15.13
C GLY A 106 -1.16 3.18 14.63
N ALA A 107 -0.42 4.02 15.36
CA ALA A 107 -0.14 5.44 15.12
C ALA A 107 -1.38 6.36 15.14
N SER A 108 -1.17 7.64 15.47
CA SER A 108 -2.19 8.69 15.31
C SER A 108 -2.36 9.07 13.84
N HIS A 109 -1.27 9.07 13.10
CA HIS A 109 -1.22 9.30 11.67
C HIS A 109 -0.13 8.40 11.08
N VAL A 110 -0.52 7.48 10.22
CA VAL A 110 0.41 6.67 9.43
C VAL A 110 0.41 7.15 7.99
N ALA A 111 1.61 7.36 7.41
CA ALA A 111 1.80 7.51 5.98
C ALA A 111 2.65 6.35 5.46
N ALA A 112 2.05 5.50 4.62
CA ALA A 112 2.67 4.30 4.08
C ALA A 112 2.80 4.38 2.55
N GLU A 113 3.98 4.05 2.05
CA GLU A 113 4.28 4.00 0.62
C GLU A 113 4.88 2.62 0.27
N LEU A 114 4.31 1.98 -0.73
CA LEU A 114 4.85 0.78 -1.34
C LEU A 114 5.07 1.04 -2.84
N THR A 115 6.26 0.73 -3.31
CA THR A 115 6.57 0.71 -4.76
C THR A 115 7.15 -0.65 -5.11
N VAL A 116 6.55 -1.34 -6.07
CA VAL A 116 7.05 -2.60 -6.61
C VAL A 116 7.39 -2.39 -8.08
N ASP A 117 8.66 -2.50 -8.43
CA ASP A 117 9.17 -2.44 -9.79
C ASP A 117 9.38 -3.88 -10.32
N MET A 118 8.46 -4.34 -11.17
CA MET A 118 8.45 -5.67 -11.79
C MET A 118 9.17 -5.60 -13.14
N ALA A 119 10.49 -5.43 -13.11
CA ALA A 119 11.30 -5.27 -14.33
C ALA A 119 11.57 -6.60 -15.05
N GLY A 120 11.55 -7.73 -14.32
CA GLY A 120 11.81 -9.05 -14.89
C GLY A 120 10.58 -9.68 -15.50
N ASP A 121 10.73 -10.33 -16.67
CA ASP A 121 9.69 -11.15 -17.28
C ASP A 121 9.20 -12.23 -16.31
N ASP A 122 7.92 -12.61 -16.39
CA ASP A 122 7.30 -13.67 -15.61
C ASP A 122 7.34 -13.46 -14.08
N SER A 123 7.63 -12.24 -13.61
CA SER A 123 7.61 -11.93 -12.18
C SER A 123 6.19 -11.82 -11.63
N VAL A 124 6.04 -12.10 -10.34
CA VAL A 124 4.74 -12.13 -9.65
C VAL A 124 4.79 -11.28 -8.38
N SER A 125 3.77 -10.46 -8.18
CA SER A 125 3.59 -9.67 -6.95
C SER A 125 2.20 -9.88 -6.38
N ASP A 126 2.10 -10.35 -5.12
CA ASP A 126 0.84 -10.54 -4.40
C ASP A 126 0.86 -9.71 -3.11
N ILE A 127 0.02 -8.68 -3.05
CA ILE A 127 -0.01 -7.68 -1.98
C ILE A 127 -1.32 -7.78 -1.22
N TRP A 128 -1.23 -7.96 0.10
CA TRP A 128 -2.32 -7.89 1.04
C TRP A 128 -2.08 -6.78 2.05
N ALA A 129 -2.95 -5.79 2.09
CA ALA A 129 -2.89 -4.72 3.07
C ALA A 129 -4.15 -4.70 3.93
N LEU A 130 -3.94 -4.74 5.23
CA LEU A 130 -5.00 -4.66 6.23
C LEU A 130 -4.81 -3.36 7.01
N TYR A 131 -5.88 -2.61 7.22
CA TYR A 131 -5.84 -1.41 8.07
C TYR A 131 -7.04 -1.32 9.00
N PHE A 132 -6.81 -0.70 10.15
CA PHE A 132 -7.87 -0.36 11.10
C PHE A 132 -7.69 1.07 11.59
N GLY A 133 -8.67 1.91 11.31
CA GLY A 133 -8.74 3.27 11.82
C GLY A 133 -9.80 3.39 12.91
N ASP A 134 -9.40 3.83 14.11
CA ASP A 134 -10.33 4.14 15.20
C ASP A 134 -10.06 5.55 15.76
N GLY A 135 -10.95 6.03 16.63
CA GLY A 135 -10.84 7.38 17.19
C GLY A 135 -10.77 8.44 16.08
N SER A 136 -9.66 9.21 16.05
CA SER A 136 -9.39 10.24 15.04
C SER A 136 -8.14 9.94 14.19
N ARG A 137 -7.74 8.68 14.09
CA ARG A 137 -6.57 8.24 13.32
C ARG A 137 -6.66 8.61 11.86
N LYS A 138 -5.50 8.90 11.27
CA LYS A 138 -5.33 9.11 9.84
C LYS A 138 -4.48 8.00 9.25
N VAL A 139 -5.00 7.33 8.22
CA VAL A 139 -4.33 6.28 7.48
C VAL A 139 -4.17 6.74 6.04
N ASP A 140 -2.95 7.08 5.63
CA ASP A 140 -2.61 7.52 4.29
C ASP A 140 -1.72 6.46 3.62
N MET A 141 -2.21 5.79 2.58
CA MET A 141 -1.49 4.74 1.87
C MET A 141 -1.39 5.08 0.39
N ASN A 142 -0.18 4.89 -0.18
CA ASN A 142 0.09 5.06 -1.60
C ASN A 142 0.89 3.86 -2.13
N TYR A 143 0.22 2.95 -2.81
CA TYR A 143 0.81 1.71 -3.32
C TYR A 143 0.86 1.73 -4.83
N VAL A 144 2.04 1.46 -5.38
CA VAL A 144 2.31 1.51 -6.81
C VAL A 144 2.97 0.21 -7.25
N ILE A 145 2.39 -0.47 -8.23
CA ILE A 145 3.01 -1.60 -8.90
C ILE A 145 3.29 -1.19 -10.34
N ARG A 146 4.56 -1.20 -10.74
CA ARG A 146 5.01 -0.94 -12.09
C ARG A 146 5.39 -2.24 -12.77
N GLN A 147 4.68 -2.57 -13.82
CA GLN A 147 4.89 -3.77 -14.60
C GLN A 147 5.70 -3.42 -15.86
N GLY A 148 7.00 -3.76 -15.89
CA GLY A 148 7.92 -3.49 -17.00
C GLY A 148 8.35 -4.74 -17.74
N GLY A 149 8.32 -5.90 -17.07
CA GLY A 149 8.57 -7.21 -17.69
C GLY A 149 7.34 -7.73 -18.43
N LYS A 150 7.52 -8.72 -19.30
CA LYS A 150 6.43 -9.41 -20.00
C LYS A 150 5.80 -10.49 -19.12
N ARG A 151 4.49 -10.73 -19.29
CA ARG A 151 3.74 -11.79 -18.58
C ARG A 151 3.88 -11.71 -17.07
N THR A 152 3.98 -10.49 -16.55
CA THR A 152 3.97 -10.24 -15.11
C THR A 152 2.54 -10.39 -14.56
N ASP A 153 2.43 -10.85 -13.32
CA ASP A 153 1.13 -10.98 -12.64
C ASP A 153 1.17 -10.20 -11.33
N ALA A 154 0.33 -9.17 -11.23
CA ALA A 154 0.23 -8.30 -10.06
C ALA A 154 -1.16 -8.39 -9.45
N ASN A 155 -1.21 -8.65 -8.14
CA ASN A 155 -2.44 -8.64 -7.35
C ASN A 155 -2.27 -7.72 -6.14
N MET A 156 -3.27 -6.86 -5.90
CA MET A 156 -3.32 -5.95 -4.75
C MET A 156 -4.67 -6.03 -4.09
N GLN A 157 -4.71 -6.54 -2.87
CA GLN A 157 -5.91 -6.66 -2.05
C GLN A 157 -5.77 -5.74 -0.83
N VAL A 158 -6.67 -4.77 -0.69
CA VAL A 158 -6.65 -3.82 0.43
C VAL A 158 -7.96 -3.93 1.19
N ARG A 159 -7.91 -4.24 2.47
CA ARG A 159 -9.10 -4.41 3.30
C ARG A 159 -8.97 -3.64 4.61
N GLY A 160 -10.04 -3.02 5.03
CA GLY A 160 -10.01 -2.33 6.30
C GLY A 160 -11.35 -1.89 6.84
N ALA A 161 -11.30 -1.41 8.08
CA ALA A 161 -12.45 -0.89 8.78
C ALA A 161 -12.14 0.47 9.42
N LEU A 162 -13.14 1.34 9.44
CA LEU A 162 -13.04 2.69 9.99
C LEU A 162 -14.10 2.90 11.06
N LEU A 163 -13.67 3.34 12.25
CA LEU A 163 -14.48 3.57 13.43
C LEU A 163 -14.25 4.99 13.98
N GLY A 164 -15.22 5.55 14.69
CA GLY A 164 -15.11 6.87 15.30
C GLY A 164 -15.18 8.00 14.28
N SER A 165 -14.14 8.83 14.23
CA SER A 165 -13.96 9.91 13.27
C SER A 165 -12.67 9.73 12.45
N SER A 166 -12.21 8.50 12.34
CA SER A 166 -10.97 8.17 11.61
C SER A 166 -11.09 8.51 10.12
N GLU A 167 -9.96 8.80 9.52
CA GLU A 167 -9.84 9.17 8.11
C GLU A 167 -8.89 8.21 7.40
N LYS A 168 -9.26 7.73 6.22
CA LYS A 168 -8.38 6.97 5.34
C LYS A 168 -8.35 7.60 3.96
N ILE A 169 -7.15 7.62 3.39
CA ILE A 169 -6.94 7.80 1.97
C ILE A 169 -6.05 6.67 1.44
N PHE A 170 -6.53 5.96 0.44
CA PHE A 170 -5.75 4.95 -0.27
C PHE A 170 -5.61 5.35 -1.73
N ARG A 171 -4.40 5.28 -2.24
CA ARG A 171 -4.06 5.47 -3.65
C ARG A 171 -3.41 4.19 -4.14
N GLY A 172 -4.12 3.43 -4.96
CA GLY A 172 -3.62 2.22 -5.61
C GLY A 172 -3.29 2.52 -7.07
N THR A 173 -2.11 2.17 -7.53
CA THR A 173 -1.71 2.37 -8.92
C THR A 173 -1.18 1.09 -9.51
N LEU A 174 -1.82 0.65 -10.60
CA LEU A 174 -1.28 -0.35 -11.52
C LEU A 174 -0.75 0.41 -12.75
N ASP A 175 0.55 0.26 -13.04
CA ASP A 175 1.23 0.97 -14.13
C ASP A 175 1.85 -0.05 -15.08
N PHE A 176 1.20 -0.24 -16.25
CA PHE A 176 1.68 -1.10 -17.31
C PHE A 176 2.58 -0.31 -18.26
N LEU A 177 3.88 -0.52 -18.16
CA LEU A 177 4.87 0.18 -18.99
C LEU A 177 4.88 -0.36 -20.42
N GLU A 178 5.46 0.41 -21.34
CA GLU A 178 5.63 -0.02 -22.72
C GLU A 178 6.45 -1.31 -22.79
N GLY A 179 5.95 -2.30 -23.55
CA GLY A 179 6.60 -3.60 -23.76
C GLY A 179 6.21 -4.70 -22.76
N THR A 180 5.37 -4.42 -21.76
CA THR A 180 4.91 -5.40 -20.75
C THR A 180 3.83 -6.37 -21.26
N LYS A 181 3.96 -6.89 -22.46
CA LYS A 181 2.96 -7.74 -23.13
C LYS A 181 2.56 -8.96 -22.33
N GLY A 182 1.27 -9.29 -22.37
CA GLY A 182 0.67 -10.45 -21.71
C GLY A 182 0.62 -10.33 -20.18
N SER A 183 0.83 -9.14 -19.65
CA SER A 183 0.79 -8.90 -18.20
C SER A 183 -0.62 -8.67 -17.69
N VAL A 184 -0.83 -9.06 -16.42
CA VAL A 184 -2.11 -8.96 -15.73
C VAL A 184 -1.93 -8.16 -14.45
N GLY A 185 -2.87 -7.26 -14.16
CA GLY A 185 -2.90 -6.48 -12.91
C GLY A 185 -4.29 -6.43 -12.32
N ARG A 186 -4.40 -6.71 -11.01
CA ARG A 186 -5.67 -6.67 -10.28
C ARG A 186 -5.52 -5.85 -9.02
N GLU A 187 -6.45 -4.94 -8.79
CA GLU A 187 -6.57 -4.16 -7.56
C GLU A 187 -7.99 -4.29 -7.02
N ASN A 188 -8.12 -4.66 -5.76
CA ASN A 188 -9.40 -4.69 -5.08
C ASN A 188 -9.30 -4.06 -3.69
N GLU A 189 -10.20 -3.12 -3.40
CA GLU A 189 -10.32 -2.51 -2.08
C GLU A 189 -11.69 -2.80 -1.47
N GLU A 190 -11.72 -3.28 -0.24
CA GLU A 190 -12.94 -3.49 0.54
C GLU A 190 -12.86 -2.71 1.86
N VAL A 191 -13.84 -1.82 2.09
CA VAL A 191 -13.86 -0.93 3.26
C VAL A 191 -15.17 -1.09 4.03
N VAL A 192 -15.08 -1.30 5.34
CA VAL A 192 -16.24 -1.32 6.23
C VAL A 192 -16.26 -0.02 7.03
N LEU A 193 -17.38 0.73 6.93
CA LEU A 193 -17.60 1.96 7.70
C LEU A 193 -18.44 1.62 8.93
N LEU A 194 -17.82 1.70 10.11
CA LEU A 194 -18.43 1.33 11.41
C LEU A 194 -18.99 2.54 12.15
N SER A 195 -18.76 3.76 11.67
CA SER A 195 -19.27 5.00 12.27
C SER A 195 -19.64 6.03 11.21
N PRO A 196 -20.63 6.91 11.47
CA PRO A 196 -21.07 7.90 10.49
C PRO A 196 -20.09 9.05 10.28
N ALA A 197 -19.17 9.32 11.22
CA ALA A 197 -18.22 10.43 11.15
C ALA A 197 -16.90 10.07 10.46
N VAL A 198 -16.71 8.83 10.04
CA VAL A 198 -15.48 8.40 9.34
C VAL A 198 -15.40 9.00 7.94
N ARG A 199 -14.17 9.19 7.47
CA ARG A 199 -13.90 9.68 6.11
C ARG A 199 -13.09 8.66 5.34
N ASN A 200 -13.68 8.15 4.26
CA ASN A 200 -13.03 7.22 3.35
C ASN A 200 -12.80 7.87 1.98
N ARG A 201 -11.57 7.84 1.51
CA ARG A 201 -11.20 8.24 0.15
C ARG A 201 -10.37 7.13 -0.50
N SER A 202 -10.79 6.71 -1.68
CA SER A 202 -10.14 5.67 -2.48
C SER A 202 -9.85 6.23 -3.87
N VAL A 203 -8.64 6.03 -4.36
CA VAL A 203 -8.17 6.55 -5.64
C VAL A 203 -7.50 5.40 -6.41
N PRO A 204 -8.27 4.51 -7.03
CA PRO A 204 -7.71 3.50 -7.91
C PRO A 204 -7.22 4.17 -9.20
N ILE A 205 -6.01 3.82 -9.62
CA ILE A 205 -5.35 4.38 -10.82
C ILE A 205 -4.84 3.23 -11.66
N MET A 206 -5.18 3.26 -12.94
CA MET A 206 -4.63 2.37 -13.92
C MET A 206 -3.99 3.17 -15.04
N LEU A 207 -2.69 3.02 -15.22
CA LEU A 207 -1.93 3.59 -16.32
C LEU A 207 -1.53 2.46 -17.26
N SER A 208 -1.79 2.64 -18.56
CA SER A 208 -1.40 1.63 -19.54
C SER A 208 -0.72 2.28 -20.74
N HIS A 209 0.51 1.86 -20.98
CA HIS A 209 1.31 2.22 -22.14
C HIS A 209 1.51 1.03 -23.09
N GLU A 210 0.82 -0.10 -22.82
CA GLU A 210 0.82 -1.33 -23.63
C GLU A 210 -0.63 -1.78 -23.88
N GLY A 211 -0.90 -2.25 -25.10
CA GLY A 211 -2.24 -2.68 -25.51
C GLY A 211 -2.55 -4.15 -25.22
N ASP A 212 -1.53 -4.98 -25.02
CA ASP A 212 -1.66 -6.42 -24.76
C ASP A 212 -1.50 -6.70 -23.26
N VAL A 213 -2.43 -6.17 -22.46
CA VAL A 213 -2.47 -6.34 -21.00
C VAL A 213 -3.90 -6.51 -20.52
N ASP A 214 -4.06 -7.13 -19.35
CA ASP A 214 -5.35 -7.33 -18.70
C ASP A 214 -5.34 -6.65 -17.32
N GLY A 215 -6.14 -5.61 -17.16
CA GLY A 215 -6.17 -4.79 -15.95
C GLY A 215 -7.57 -4.72 -15.34
N HIS A 216 -7.67 -5.00 -14.04
CA HIS A 216 -8.90 -4.94 -13.27
C HIS A 216 -8.73 -4.11 -12.00
N HIS A 217 -9.70 -3.25 -11.70
CA HIS A 217 -9.80 -2.66 -10.38
C HIS A 217 -11.25 -2.68 -9.87
N ALA A 218 -11.40 -2.82 -8.56
CA ALA A 218 -12.69 -2.77 -7.89
C ALA A 218 -12.56 -2.09 -6.51
N VAL A 219 -13.57 -1.30 -6.15
CA VAL A 219 -13.68 -0.71 -4.82
C VAL A 219 -15.06 -0.99 -4.27
N SER A 220 -15.12 -1.58 -3.09
CA SER A 220 -16.35 -1.85 -2.35
C SER A 220 -16.34 -1.14 -1.01
N VAL A 221 -17.40 -0.38 -0.72
CA VAL A 221 -17.56 0.34 0.55
C VAL A 221 -18.89 -0.05 1.17
N GLY A 222 -18.82 -0.73 2.31
CA GLY A 222 -19.99 -1.18 3.06
C GLY A 222 -20.19 -0.38 4.35
N LYS A 223 -21.44 -0.08 4.69
CA LYS A 223 -21.82 0.35 6.03
C LYS A 223 -22.41 -0.83 6.77
N MET A 224 -22.02 -1.00 8.02
CA MET A 224 -22.69 -1.91 8.93
C MET A 224 -23.79 -1.11 9.63
N ASP A 225 -25.04 -1.36 9.28
CA ASP A 225 -26.17 -0.76 9.96
C ASP A 225 -26.50 -1.50 11.27
N GLU A 226 -27.22 -0.82 12.18
CA GLU A 226 -27.56 -1.37 13.49
C GLU A 226 -28.45 -2.63 13.40
N GLU A 227 -29.27 -2.74 12.37
CA GLU A 227 -30.13 -3.88 12.12
C GLU A 227 -29.32 -5.13 11.75
N LYS A 228 -28.29 -4.98 10.91
CA LYS A 228 -27.37 -6.07 10.58
C LYS A 228 -26.50 -6.47 11.76
N LEU A 229 -26.05 -5.51 12.56
CA LEU A 229 -25.31 -5.79 13.79
C LEU A 229 -26.17 -6.60 14.77
N PHE A 230 -27.43 -6.18 14.96
CA PHE A 230 -28.38 -6.90 15.83
C PHE A 230 -28.65 -8.33 15.35
N TYR A 231 -28.71 -8.55 14.03
CA TYR A 231 -28.93 -9.88 13.46
C TYR A 231 -27.70 -10.81 13.63
N LEU A 232 -26.50 -10.26 13.74
CA LEU A 232 -25.25 -11.02 13.90
C LEU A 232 -24.86 -11.29 15.36
N MET A 233 -25.52 -10.65 16.33
CA MET A 233 -25.33 -10.85 17.78
C MET A 233 -26.25 -11.92 18.33
#